data_c6c34a9dd0fe82c3985cc3d2a4cd1d94
#
_entry.id   c6c34a9dd0fe82c3985cc3d2a4cd1d94
#
_cell.length_a   1.000
_cell.length_b   1.000
_cell.length_c   1.000
_cell.angle_alpha   90.00
_cell.angle_beta   90.00
_cell.angle_gamma   90.00
#
_symmetry.space_group_name_H-M   'P 1'
#
loop_
_entity.id
_entity.type
_entity.pdbx_description
1 polymer ?
#
loop_
_entity_poly.entity_id
_entity_poly.type
_entity_poly.pdbx_seq_one_letter_code
_entity_poly.pdbx_strand_id
1 'polypeptide(L)'
;MMRQSLSLLLVVMTALSLSACGQQDSGDSNATVNRTYKLSDATSSGSSSPDGTQSDAPPSRTCPLLYYPDSTGKYIVSRELSNLSLSDQTLDVKLVDALIDGGILNQDVTLNSLSFDLTEDKTQEVLLLDFTKPFQKQISSCGPEQERLLIGSVVDTFLSAYGRELAQITVEGKKLVSKNEFSYSDPVPWYDGCDTEPFNETVKIDGVRLKLSLERVYSDAGFLISQDTEQFAYHYDSSTRTAIFQAPDTRHRDETPASLSITPTALTREATLTRARQILSSGKIEESTVKVGENQVEATCLTITDDKGGTACYIFTDDDRVWLAQLAWNAGEEETRLARMHYMLSTFLAVS
;
A
#
# COMPACT_ATOMS: atom_id res chain seq x y z
N MET A 1 37.72 -10.82 33.26
CA MET A 1 36.26 -10.66 32.97
C MET A 1 36.08 -9.25 32.41
N MET A 2 36.13 -9.11 31.09
CA MET A 2 35.88 -7.84 30.40
C MET A 2 34.39 -7.78 30.04
N ARG A 3 33.69 -6.85 30.63
CA ARG A 3 32.33 -6.47 30.20
C ARG A 3 32.48 -5.58 28.97
N GLN A 4 32.19 -6.10 27.81
CA GLN A 4 31.98 -5.25 26.63
C GLN A 4 30.59 -4.61 26.76
N SER A 5 30.62 -3.33 27.03
CA SER A 5 29.42 -2.46 26.91
C SER A 5 29.15 -2.29 25.42
N LEU A 6 28.08 -2.92 24.94
CA LEU A 6 27.53 -2.59 23.62
C LEU A 6 26.79 -1.27 23.76
N SER A 7 27.42 -0.20 23.33
CA SER A 7 26.76 1.11 23.26
C SER A 7 25.73 1.04 22.15
N LEU A 8 24.47 1.11 22.54
CA LEU A 8 23.34 1.26 21.63
C LEU A 8 23.45 2.65 21.00
N LEU A 9 23.55 2.69 19.70
CA LEU A 9 23.70 3.92 18.95
C LEU A 9 22.35 4.43 18.50
N LEU A 10 22.07 5.62 18.79
CA LEU A 10 20.81 6.31 18.64
C LEU A 10 20.92 7.53 17.73
N VAL A 11 19.91 7.89 16.96
CA VAL A 11 20.04 8.72 15.76
C VAL A 11 18.92 9.74 15.50
N VAL A 12 19.23 10.96 15.03
CA VAL A 12 18.32 12.11 14.83
C VAL A 12 18.12 12.61 13.41
N MET A 13 16.96 13.19 13.13
CA MET A 13 16.61 13.98 11.94
C MET A 13 16.08 15.38 12.17
N THR A 14 16.59 16.32 11.40
CA THR A 14 15.91 17.59 11.17
C THR A 14 15.20 17.51 9.81
N ALA A 15 13.87 17.61 9.81
CA ALA A 15 13.12 17.81 8.59
C ALA A 15 13.39 19.23 8.08
N LEU A 16 14.00 19.36 6.91
CA LEU A 16 14.01 20.61 6.17
C LEU A 16 12.63 20.76 5.53
N SER A 17 11.76 21.48 6.22
CA SER A 17 10.53 21.99 5.64
C SER A 17 10.89 23.06 4.62
N LEU A 18 10.73 22.75 3.35
CA LEU A 18 10.56 23.77 2.31
C LEU A 18 9.18 24.37 2.51
N SER A 19 9.18 25.57 3.10
CA SER A 19 7.98 26.41 3.25
C SER A 19 7.49 26.83 1.87
N ALA A 20 6.42 26.20 1.37
CA ALA A 20 5.52 26.80 0.41
C ALA A 20 4.30 27.30 1.19
N CYS A 21 4.11 28.61 1.24
CA CYS A 21 2.93 29.25 1.78
C CYS A 21 1.68 28.82 1.02
N GLY A 22 0.63 28.41 1.75
CA GLY A 22 -0.70 28.16 1.21
C GLY A 22 -1.67 27.75 2.31
N GLN A 23 -2.35 28.75 2.81
CA GLN A 23 -3.67 28.85 3.46
C GLN A 23 -4.27 27.60 4.13
N GLN A 24 -4.52 27.81 5.40
CA GLN A 24 -5.29 27.01 6.35
C GLN A 24 -6.76 26.92 5.93
N ASP A 25 -7.31 25.71 5.90
CA ASP A 25 -8.72 25.50 6.18
C ASP A 25 -8.91 24.25 7.03
N SER A 26 -9.60 24.45 8.15
CA SER A 26 -9.93 23.46 9.15
C SER A 26 -11.13 22.64 8.70
N GLY A 27 -10.97 21.33 8.59
CA GLY A 27 -12.08 20.41 8.33
C GLY A 27 -11.73 19.03 8.84
N ASP A 28 -12.39 18.64 9.93
CA ASP A 28 -12.47 17.25 10.40
C ASP A 28 -12.88 16.32 9.27
N SER A 29 -12.11 15.29 9.01
CA SER A 29 -12.64 14.13 8.30
C SER A 29 -11.77 12.89 8.58
N ASN A 30 -12.37 11.91 9.22
CA ASN A 30 -11.98 10.51 9.11
C ASN A 30 -11.93 10.15 7.62
N ALA A 31 -10.77 10.14 7.05
CA ALA A 31 -10.57 9.73 5.67
C ALA A 31 -10.53 8.21 5.59
N THR A 32 -11.69 7.59 5.51
CA THR A 32 -11.83 6.32 4.81
C THR A 32 -11.34 6.55 3.39
N VAL A 33 -10.32 5.79 2.96
CA VAL A 33 -9.76 5.90 1.60
C VAL A 33 -10.82 5.39 0.62
N ASN A 34 -11.72 6.27 0.18
CA ASN A 34 -12.65 5.99 -0.90
C ASN A 34 -11.89 6.03 -2.23
N ARG A 35 -11.46 4.87 -2.70
CA ARG A 35 -10.91 4.71 -4.05
C ARG A 35 -12.04 4.63 -5.07
N THR A 36 -12.60 5.78 -5.45
CA THR A 36 -13.60 5.85 -6.52
C THR A 36 -12.90 6.11 -7.84
N TYR A 37 -12.76 5.11 -8.67
CA TYR A 37 -12.28 5.25 -10.04
C TYR A 37 -13.48 5.36 -10.98
N LYS A 38 -13.64 6.50 -11.68
CA LYS A 38 -14.61 6.65 -12.77
C LYS A 38 -13.90 6.43 -14.10
N LEU A 39 -14.26 5.38 -14.79
CA LEU A 39 -13.97 5.25 -16.21
C LEU A 39 -14.93 6.17 -16.97
N SER A 40 -14.41 7.21 -17.62
CA SER A 40 -15.24 8.12 -18.44
C SER A 40 -15.60 7.44 -19.73
N ASP A 41 -16.88 7.28 -20.00
CA ASP A 41 -17.39 6.87 -21.31
C ASP A 41 -16.90 7.85 -22.38
N ALA A 42 -16.07 7.36 -23.28
CA ALA A 42 -15.64 8.12 -24.45
C ALA A 42 -16.75 8.06 -25.53
N THR A 43 -17.75 8.89 -25.39
CA THR A 43 -18.62 9.27 -26.51
C THR A 43 -18.60 10.77 -26.67
N SER A 44 -18.00 11.17 -27.78
CA SER A 44 -17.89 12.54 -28.26
C SER A 44 -19.25 13.17 -28.55
N SER A 45 -19.47 14.37 -28.03
CA SER A 45 -20.04 15.48 -28.83
C SER A 45 -19.90 16.78 -28.07
N GLY A 46 -19.28 17.78 -28.71
CA GLY A 46 -18.94 19.04 -28.09
C GLY A 46 -20.13 19.95 -27.79
N SER A 47 -19.98 20.75 -26.78
CA SER A 47 -20.48 22.12 -26.74
C SER A 47 -19.74 22.86 -25.63
N SER A 48 -19.18 23.98 -25.99
CA SER A 48 -18.48 24.95 -25.14
C SER A 48 -19.43 25.74 -24.25
N SER A 49 -19.10 25.87 -22.96
CA SER A 49 -19.31 27.12 -22.20
C SER A 49 -18.48 27.11 -20.90
N PRO A 50 -17.91 28.23 -20.50
CA PRO A 50 -17.00 28.32 -19.38
C PRO A 50 -17.75 28.70 -18.11
N ASP A 51 -17.65 27.88 -17.07
CA ASP A 51 -17.79 28.40 -15.72
C ASP A 51 -16.93 27.58 -14.77
N GLY A 52 -16.04 28.29 -14.07
CA GLY A 52 -15.00 27.66 -13.27
C GLY A 52 -15.50 27.26 -11.90
N THR A 53 -15.58 26.00 -11.66
CA THR A 53 -15.51 25.42 -10.31
C THR A 53 -14.56 24.24 -10.38
N GLN A 54 -13.36 24.44 -9.86
CA GLN A 54 -12.35 23.38 -9.74
C GLN A 54 -12.88 22.34 -8.75
N SER A 55 -13.26 21.19 -9.26
CA SER A 55 -13.60 20.02 -8.47
C SER A 55 -12.30 19.32 -8.10
N ASP A 56 -11.99 19.22 -6.82
CA ASP A 56 -10.91 18.41 -6.25
C ASP A 56 -11.25 16.91 -6.35
N ALA A 57 -11.50 16.43 -7.55
CA ALA A 57 -11.59 14.99 -7.82
C ALA A 57 -10.15 14.44 -8.01
N PRO A 58 -9.78 13.33 -7.36
CA PRO A 58 -8.48 12.70 -7.60
C PRO A 58 -8.33 12.37 -9.09
N PRO A 59 -7.11 12.44 -9.65
CA PRO A 59 -6.88 12.22 -11.07
C PRO A 59 -7.43 10.83 -11.46
N SER A 60 -8.36 10.79 -12.41
CA SER A 60 -8.88 9.55 -12.96
C SER A 60 -7.71 8.77 -13.60
N ARG A 61 -7.42 7.58 -13.08
CA ARG A 61 -6.44 6.69 -13.71
C ARG A 61 -6.97 6.31 -15.10
N THR A 62 -6.13 6.48 -16.09
CA THR A 62 -6.46 6.17 -17.50
C THR A 62 -6.31 4.68 -17.82
N CYS A 63 -5.69 3.89 -16.93
CA CYS A 63 -5.42 2.48 -17.14
C CYS A 63 -6.00 1.63 -16.00
N PRO A 64 -6.68 0.50 -16.31
CA PRO A 64 -7.10 -0.49 -15.32
C PRO A 64 -5.90 -1.07 -14.57
N LEU A 65 -6.14 -1.56 -13.36
CA LEU A 65 -5.15 -2.26 -12.54
C LEU A 65 -5.40 -3.77 -12.60
N LEU A 66 -4.34 -4.54 -12.74
CA LEU A 66 -4.34 -5.98 -12.49
C LEU A 66 -3.94 -6.21 -11.03
N TYR A 67 -4.77 -6.91 -10.28
CA TYR A 67 -4.48 -7.35 -8.93
C TYR A 67 -4.03 -8.81 -8.95
N TYR A 68 -2.99 -9.14 -8.19
CA TYR A 68 -2.38 -10.47 -8.18
C TYR A 68 -1.69 -10.75 -6.84
N PRO A 69 -1.52 -12.03 -6.43
CA PRO A 69 -0.77 -12.37 -5.24
C PRO A 69 0.68 -11.93 -5.36
N ASP A 70 1.22 -11.37 -4.27
CA ASP A 70 2.64 -11.06 -4.18
C ASP A 70 3.53 -12.32 -4.19
N SER A 71 4.85 -12.14 -4.27
CA SER A 71 5.81 -13.25 -4.32
C SER A 71 5.79 -14.13 -3.07
N THR A 72 5.30 -13.63 -1.94
CA THR A 72 5.15 -14.39 -0.69
C THR A 72 3.89 -15.23 -0.65
N GLY A 73 2.91 -14.96 -1.52
CA GLY A 73 1.59 -15.59 -1.52
C GLY A 73 0.74 -15.23 -0.31
N LYS A 74 0.99 -14.09 0.32
CA LYS A 74 0.25 -13.62 1.50
C LYS A 74 -0.67 -12.44 1.19
N TYR A 75 -0.29 -11.59 0.23
CA TYR A 75 -0.95 -10.31 -0.04
C TYR A 75 -1.35 -10.21 -1.51
N ILE A 76 -2.34 -9.39 -1.80
CA ILE A 76 -2.68 -8.98 -3.16
C ILE A 76 -2.06 -7.62 -3.41
N VAL A 77 -1.38 -7.50 -4.55
CA VAL A 77 -0.71 -6.28 -5.02
C VAL A 77 -1.25 -5.91 -6.39
N SER A 78 -1.00 -4.70 -6.87
CA SER A 78 -1.53 -4.27 -8.16
C SER A 78 -0.47 -3.67 -9.06
N ARG A 79 -0.67 -3.82 -10.38
CA ARG A 79 0.11 -3.13 -11.42
C ARG A 79 -0.80 -2.54 -12.49
N GLU A 80 -0.36 -1.48 -13.15
CA GLU A 80 -1.10 -0.89 -14.26
C GLU A 80 -1.05 -1.79 -15.51
N LEU A 81 -2.19 -1.93 -16.16
CA LEU A 81 -2.31 -2.59 -17.48
C LEU A 81 -2.10 -1.55 -18.59
N SER A 82 -0.87 -1.07 -18.74
CA SER A 82 -0.50 0.06 -19.61
C SER A 82 -0.69 -0.17 -21.12
N ASN A 83 -0.96 -1.40 -21.56
CA ASN A 83 -1.03 -1.75 -23.00
C ASN A 83 -2.38 -2.39 -23.40
N LEU A 84 -3.47 -2.09 -22.68
CA LEU A 84 -4.79 -2.57 -23.05
C LEU A 84 -5.29 -1.88 -24.33
N SER A 85 -5.02 -2.49 -25.50
CA SER A 85 -5.69 -2.10 -26.73
C SER A 85 -7.06 -2.76 -26.81
N LEU A 86 -8.11 -1.96 -26.86
CA LEU A 86 -9.50 -2.43 -26.97
C LEU A 86 -9.96 -2.50 -28.44
N SER A 87 -9.02 -2.63 -29.40
CA SER A 87 -9.37 -2.59 -30.84
C SER A 87 -10.24 -3.76 -31.29
N ASP A 88 -10.12 -4.91 -30.65
CA ASP A 88 -10.67 -6.19 -31.12
C ASP A 88 -11.36 -7.03 -30.05
N GLN A 89 -11.31 -6.62 -28.79
CA GLN A 89 -11.93 -7.34 -27.67
C GLN A 89 -12.53 -6.34 -26.67
N THR A 90 -13.53 -6.79 -25.94
CA THR A 90 -14.14 -6.01 -24.85
C THR A 90 -13.22 -5.98 -23.62
N LEU A 91 -13.43 -5.00 -22.73
CA LEU A 91 -12.60 -4.80 -21.55
C LEU A 91 -12.59 -6.04 -20.63
N ASP A 92 -13.75 -6.66 -20.44
CA ASP A 92 -13.91 -7.86 -19.60
C ASP A 92 -13.08 -9.04 -20.11
N VAL A 93 -13.04 -9.29 -21.43
CA VAL A 93 -12.19 -10.32 -22.04
C VAL A 93 -10.71 -10.01 -21.81
N LYS A 94 -10.30 -8.75 -22.00
CA LYS A 94 -8.91 -8.33 -21.76
C LYS A 94 -8.48 -8.46 -20.31
N LEU A 95 -9.39 -8.24 -19.36
CA LEU A 95 -9.10 -8.44 -17.93
C LEU A 95 -8.93 -9.91 -17.61
N VAL A 96 -9.75 -10.80 -18.18
CA VAL A 96 -9.57 -12.25 -18.02
C VAL A 96 -8.25 -12.70 -18.63
N ASP A 97 -7.90 -12.23 -19.85
CA ASP A 97 -6.63 -12.54 -20.49
C ASP A 97 -5.44 -12.07 -19.60
N ALA A 98 -5.53 -10.86 -19.03
CA ALA A 98 -4.48 -10.34 -18.13
C ALA A 98 -4.34 -11.16 -16.83
N LEU A 99 -5.45 -11.64 -16.28
CA LEU A 99 -5.43 -12.53 -15.11
C LEU A 99 -4.83 -13.91 -15.46
N ILE A 100 -5.07 -14.41 -16.67
CA ILE A 100 -4.45 -15.66 -17.16
C ILE A 100 -2.95 -15.45 -17.40
N ASP A 101 -2.56 -14.39 -18.07
CA ASP A 101 -1.16 -14.06 -18.35
C ASP A 101 -0.38 -13.80 -17.05
N GLY A 102 -1.05 -13.25 -16.04
CA GLY A 102 -0.51 -13.08 -14.68
C GLY A 102 -0.45 -14.36 -13.86
N GLY A 103 -0.93 -15.50 -14.38
CA GLY A 103 -0.94 -16.79 -13.69
C GLY A 103 -1.97 -16.92 -12.58
N ILE A 104 -2.94 -15.99 -12.48
CA ILE A 104 -4.00 -16.01 -11.48
C ILE A 104 -5.11 -16.98 -11.91
N LEU A 105 -5.53 -16.89 -13.16
CA LEU A 105 -6.53 -17.80 -13.74
C LEU A 105 -5.87 -18.86 -14.62
N ASN A 106 -6.44 -20.06 -14.64
CA ASN A 106 -6.05 -21.09 -15.58
C ASN A 106 -6.46 -20.72 -17.00
N GLN A 107 -5.73 -21.22 -18.00
CA GLN A 107 -5.94 -20.90 -19.42
C GLN A 107 -7.32 -21.30 -19.98
N ASP A 108 -8.01 -22.23 -19.33
CA ASP A 108 -9.35 -22.72 -19.74
C ASP A 108 -10.48 -21.95 -19.04
N VAL A 109 -10.18 -20.99 -18.19
CA VAL A 109 -11.18 -20.14 -17.54
C VAL A 109 -11.58 -19.01 -18.49
N THR A 110 -12.89 -18.84 -18.67
CA THR A 110 -13.46 -17.74 -19.44
C THR A 110 -14.65 -17.14 -18.69
N LEU A 111 -15.01 -15.91 -19.04
CA LEU A 111 -16.21 -15.24 -18.55
C LEU A 111 -17.36 -15.52 -19.53
N ASN A 112 -18.50 -16.04 -19.02
CA ASN A 112 -19.72 -16.21 -19.82
C ASN A 112 -20.41 -14.87 -20.05
N SER A 113 -20.48 -14.05 -19.00
CA SER A 113 -21.12 -12.73 -19.06
C SER A 113 -20.65 -11.83 -17.94
N LEU A 114 -20.71 -10.53 -18.22
CA LEU A 114 -20.57 -9.46 -17.24
C LEU A 114 -21.82 -8.57 -17.35
N SER A 115 -22.44 -8.28 -16.24
CA SER A 115 -23.59 -7.39 -16.15
C SER A 115 -23.62 -6.63 -14.83
N PHE A 116 -24.59 -5.73 -14.68
CA PHE A 116 -24.76 -4.93 -13.47
C PHE A 116 -26.15 -5.17 -12.91
N ASP A 117 -26.25 -5.22 -11.59
CA ASP A 117 -27.49 -5.31 -10.84
C ASP A 117 -27.44 -4.39 -9.63
N LEU A 118 -28.50 -4.33 -8.86
CA LEU A 118 -28.56 -3.61 -7.60
C LEU A 118 -28.59 -4.60 -6.43
N THR A 119 -28.04 -4.19 -5.29
CA THR A 119 -28.23 -4.91 -4.02
C THR A 119 -29.74 -5.10 -3.73
N GLU A 120 -30.09 -6.06 -2.89
CA GLU A 120 -31.50 -6.32 -2.53
C GLU A 120 -32.23 -5.08 -1.98
N ASP A 121 -31.52 -4.24 -1.26
CA ASP A 121 -32.01 -2.94 -0.73
C ASP A 121 -31.99 -1.81 -1.78
N LYS A 122 -31.48 -2.09 -3.00
CA LYS A 122 -31.36 -1.16 -4.13
C LYS A 122 -30.51 0.09 -3.84
N THR A 123 -29.57 0.01 -2.91
CA THR A 123 -28.73 1.14 -2.53
C THR A 123 -27.40 1.18 -3.27
N GLN A 124 -26.90 0.02 -3.73
CA GLN A 124 -25.57 -0.08 -4.38
C GLN A 124 -25.65 -0.90 -5.68
N GLU A 125 -24.82 -0.55 -6.65
CA GLU A 125 -24.63 -1.35 -7.86
C GLU A 125 -23.65 -2.50 -7.59
N VAL A 126 -24.02 -3.68 -8.08
CA VAL A 126 -23.23 -4.91 -7.99
C VAL A 126 -22.77 -5.31 -9.39
N LEU A 127 -21.49 -5.60 -9.55
CA LEU A 127 -20.92 -6.16 -10.77
C LEU A 127 -21.12 -7.68 -10.76
N LEU A 128 -21.90 -8.19 -11.71
CA LEU A 128 -22.13 -9.63 -11.84
C LEU A 128 -21.13 -10.25 -12.80
N LEU A 129 -20.33 -11.19 -12.30
CA LEU A 129 -19.32 -11.94 -13.04
C LEU A 129 -19.71 -13.41 -13.13
N ASP A 130 -20.16 -13.87 -14.30
CA ASP A 130 -20.49 -15.28 -14.53
C ASP A 130 -19.37 -15.99 -15.28
N PHE A 131 -18.69 -16.89 -14.61
CA PHE A 131 -17.56 -17.65 -15.15
C PHE A 131 -18.00 -19.03 -15.66
N THR A 132 -17.17 -19.61 -16.51
CA THR A 132 -17.31 -20.98 -16.98
C THR A 132 -16.91 -22.01 -15.90
N LYS A 133 -17.32 -23.27 -16.09
CA LYS A 133 -17.05 -24.39 -15.19
C LYS A 133 -15.57 -24.58 -14.77
N PRO A 134 -14.56 -24.32 -15.63
CA PRO A 134 -13.16 -24.36 -15.25
C PRO A 134 -12.81 -23.51 -14.03
N PHE A 135 -13.46 -22.34 -13.86
CA PHE A 135 -13.27 -21.50 -12.69
C PHE A 135 -13.65 -22.21 -11.38
N GLN A 136 -14.85 -22.85 -11.34
CA GLN A 136 -15.25 -23.66 -10.18
C GLN A 136 -14.26 -24.79 -9.89
N LYS A 137 -13.73 -25.43 -10.94
CA LYS A 137 -12.73 -26.49 -10.79
C LYS A 137 -11.43 -25.95 -10.19
N GLN A 138 -10.98 -24.77 -10.64
CA GLN A 138 -9.79 -24.10 -10.10
C GLN A 138 -9.98 -23.78 -8.62
N ILE A 139 -11.08 -23.12 -8.25
CA ILE A 139 -11.44 -22.81 -6.85
C ILE A 139 -11.46 -24.09 -6.00
N SER A 140 -12.07 -25.15 -6.50
CA SER A 140 -12.14 -26.43 -5.78
C SER A 140 -10.77 -27.13 -5.61
N SER A 141 -9.73 -26.72 -6.32
CA SER A 141 -8.35 -27.21 -6.17
C SER A 141 -7.52 -26.40 -5.19
N CYS A 142 -7.92 -25.17 -4.87
CA CYS A 142 -7.21 -24.27 -3.99
C CYS A 142 -7.32 -24.68 -2.51
N GLY A 143 -6.26 -24.42 -1.74
CA GLY A 143 -6.34 -24.30 -0.27
C GLY A 143 -7.00 -22.98 0.12
N PRO A 144 -7.35 -22.79 1.43
CA PRO A 144 -8.05 -21.59 1.88
C PRO A 144 -7.36 -20.28 1.48
N GLU A 145 -6.08 -20.14 1.74
CA GLU A 145 -5.31 -18.92 1.42
C GLU A 145 -5.23 -18.68 -0.09
N GLN A 146 -5.00 -19.72 -0.88
CA GLN A 146 -4.95 -19.60 -2.33
C GLN A 146 -6.31 -19.20 -2.92
N GLU A 147 -7.40 -19.75 -2.38
CA GLU A 147 -8.75 -19.38 -2.80
C GLU A 147 -9.03 -17.92 -2.51
N ARG A 148 -8.67 -17.47 -1.29
CA ARG A 148 -8.81 -16.09 -0.85
C ARG A 148 -8.09 -15.12 -1.79
N LEU A 149 -6.81 -15.39 -2.07
CA LEU A 149 -5.99 -14.55 -2.97
C LEU A 149 -6.50 -14.57 -4.41
N LEU A 150 -6.94 -15.72 -4.90
CA LEU A 150 -7.48 -15.84 -6.26
C LEU A 150 -8.77 -15.03 -6.41
N ILE A 151 -9.72 -15.20 -5.50
CA ILE A 151 -11.01 -14.48 -5.54
C ILE A 151 -10.76 -12.98 -5.38
N GLY A 152 -9.91 -12.56 -4.43
CA GLY A 152 -9.57 -11.16 -4.24
C GLY A 152 -8.92 -10.55 -5.48
N SER A 153 -7.95 -11.24 -6.10
CA SER A 153 -7.30 -10.76 -7.34
C SER A 153 -8.31 -10.57 -8.48
N VAL A 154 -9.26 -11.50 -8.63
CA VAL A 154 -10.32 -11.38 -9.64
C VAL A 154 -11.25 -10.22 -9.31
N VAL A 155 -11.79 -10.17 -8.09
CA VAL A 155 -12.73 -9.14 -7.65
C VAL A 155 -12.14 -7.76 -7.81
N ASP A 156 -10.96 -7.51 -7.25
CA ASP A 156 -10.36 -6.18 -7.24
C ASP A 156 -9.96 -5.71 -8.65
N THR A 157 -9.50 -6.63 -9.51
CA THR A 157 -9.22 -6.31 -10.91
C THR A 157 -10.48 -5.79 -11.62
N PHE A 158 -11.60 -6.48 -11.46
CA PHE A 158 -12.85 -6.08 -12.10
C PHE A 158 -13.47 -4.83 -11.44
N LEU A 159 -13.49 -4.75 -10.10
CA LEU A 159 -14.01 -3.59 -9.39
C LEU A 159 -13.22 -2.32 -9.74
N SER A 160 -11.89 -2.42 -9.82
CA SER A 160 -11.00 -1.33 -10.24
C SER A 160 -11.32 -0.85 -11.65
N ALA A 161 -11.50 -1.78 -12.59
CA ALA A 161 -11.73 -1.46 -14.00
C ALA A 161 -13.08 -0.84 -14.26
N TYR A 162 -14.11 -1.21 -13.50
CA TYR A 162 -15.50 -0.76 -13.69
C TYR A 162 -15.95 0.30 -12.69
N GLY A 163 -15.10 0.68 -11.74
CA GLY A 163 -15.40 1.69 -10.72
C GLY A 163 -16.58 1.27 -9.84
N ARG A 164 -16.57 0.03 -9.34
CA ARG A 164 -17.63 -0.54 -8.51
C ARG A 164 -17.08 -0.93 -7.15
N GLU A 165 -17.99 -1.06 -6.17
CA GLU A 165 -17.66 -1.40 -4.79
C GLU A 165 -17.96 -2.86 -4.45
N LEU A 166 -18.84 -3.51 -5.23
CA LEU A 166 -19.31 -4.86 -4.98
C LEU A 166 -19.29 -5.71 -6.25
N ALA A 167 -18.87 -6.96 -6.14
CA ALA A 167 -18.96 -7.95 -7.20
C ALA A 167 -19.67 -9.23 -6.71
N GLN A 168 -20.52 -9.81 -7.53
CA GLN A 168 -21.11 -11.12 -7.31
C GLN A 168 -20.53 -12.10 -8.33
N ILE A 169 -19.98 -13.20 -7.84
CA ILE A 169 -19.40 -14.24 -8.68
C ILE A 169 -20.38 -15.40 -8.81
N THR A 170 -20.63 -15.79 -10.05
CA THR A 170 -21.39 -17.00 -10.40
C THR A 170 -20.59 -17.89 -11.35
N VAL A 171 -20.98 -19.14 -11.45
CA VAL A 171 -20.45 -20.11 -12.42
C VAL A 171 -21.60 -20.81 -13.09
N GLU A 172 -21.73 -20.67 -14.42
CA GLU A 172 -22.85 -21.19 -15.20
C GLU A 172 -24.21 -20.73 -14.62
N GLY A 173 -24.28 -19.45 -14.20
CA GLY A 173 -25.48 -18.86 -13.60
C GLY A 173 -25.80 -19.32 -12.18
N LYS A 174 -24.92 -20.08 -11.53
CA LYS A 174 -25.07 -20.56 -10.15
C LYS A 174 -24.06 -19.91 -9.23
N LYS A 175 -24.44 -19.66 -7.97
CA LYS A 175 -23.53 -19.13 -6.97
C LYS A 175 -22.27 -20.00 -6.84
N LEU A 176 -21.11 -19.35 -6.74
CA LEU A 176 -19.84 -20.04 -6.56
C LEU A 176 -19.84 -20.82 -5.23
N VAL A 177 -19.32 -22.04 -5.26
CA VAL A 177 -19.25 -22.93 -4.11
C VAL A 177 -17.79 -23.14 -3.71
N SER A 178 -17.46 -22.75 -2.48
CA SER A 178 -16.17 -23.06 -1.86
C SER A 178 -16.21 -24.40 -1.13
N LYS A 179 -15.09 -25.12 -1.15
CA LYS A 179 -14.86 -26.26 -0.26
C LYS A 179 -14.17 -25.87 1.06
N ASN A 180 -13.68 -24.63 1.15
CA ASN A 180 -12.93 -24.10 2.28
C ASN A 180 -13.82 -23.29 3.23
N GLU A 181 -15.13 -23.51 3.21
CA GLU A 181 -16.14 -22.88 4.07
C GLU A 181 -16.36 -21.36 3.83
N PHE A 182 -15.80 -20.79 2.75
CA PHE A 182 -16.12 -19.42 2.35
C PHE A 182 -17.52 -19.35 1.72
N SER A 183 -18.23 -18.27 2.01
CA SER A 183 -19.54 -17.99 1.41
C SER A 183 -19.41 -16.91 0.35
N TYR A 184 -19.79 -17.23 -0.87
CA TYR A 184 -19.94 -16.29 -1.98
C TYR A 184 -21.41 -16.13 -2.38
N SER A 185 -22.31 -16.34 -1.41
CA SER A 185 -23.77 -16.19 -1.63
C SER A 185 -24.17 -14.73 -1.76
N ASP A 186 -23.44 -13.85 -1.15
CA ASP A 186 -23.65 -12.41 -1.15
C ASP A 186 -22.58 -11.71 -2.00
N PRO A 187 -22.82 -10.47 -2.46
CA PRO A 187 -21.81 -9.70 -3.16
C PRO A 187 -20.55 -9.52 -2.32
N VAL A 188 -19.40 -9.68 -2.95
CA VAL A 188 -18.08 -9.55 -2.35
C VAL A 188 -17.60 -8.12 -2.53
N PRO A 189 -17.17 -7.40 -1.46
CA PRO A 189 -16.58 -6.10 -1.58
C PRO A 189 -15.13 -6.19 -2.07
N TRP A 190 -14.48 -5.04 -2.21
CA TRP A 190 -13.04 -4.96 -2.40
C TRP A 190 -12.30 -5.87 -1.43
N TYR A 191 -11.39 -6.62 -1.99
CA TYR A 191 -10.54 -7.51 -1.25
C TYR A 191 -9.17 -6.86 -1.20
N ASP A 192 -8.92 -6.01 -0.23
CA ASP A 192 -7.70 -5.20 -0.17
C ASP A 192 -6.40 -6.02 -0.14
N GLY A 193 -6.52 -7.35 -0.17
CA GLY A 193 -5.40 -8.27 -0.17
C GLY A 193 -4.52 -8.20 1.07
N CYS A 194 -4.78 -7.20 1.86
CA CYS A 194 -4.27 -7.03 3.19
C CYS A 194 -5.39 -7.46 4.14
N ASP A 195 -5.11 -8.28 5.11
CA ASP A 195 -5.96 -8.32 6.29
C ASP A 195 -5.92 -6.92 6.87
N THR A 196 -6.86 -6.08 6.46
CA THR A 196 -7.00 -4.71 6.96
C THR A 196 -7.60 -4.67 8.35
N GLU A 197 -8.06 -5.84 8.86
CA GLU A 197 -8.44 -5.90 10.25
C GLU A 197 -7.22 -5.66 11.15
N PRO A 198 -7.26 -4.64 12.02
CA PRO A 198 -6.19 -4.37 12.96
C PRO A 198 -5.89 -5.63 13.78
N PHE A 199 -4.65 -6.05 13.81
CA PHE A 199 -4.21 -7.19 14.61
C PHE A 199 -3.22 -6.76 15.68
N ASN A 200 -3.23 -7.49 16.81
CA ASN A 200 -2.34 -7.18 17.91
C ASN A 200 -1.15 -8.15 17.91
N GLU A 201 0.05 -7.59 17.98
CA GLU A 201 1.29 -8.37 18.08
C GLU A 201 2.09 -7.93 19.31
N THR A 202 2.83 -8.88 19.90
CA THR A 202 3.78 -8.58 20.97
C THR A 202 5.18 -8.96 20.49
N VAL A 203 5.97 -7.94 20.21
CA VAL A 203 7.33 -8.08 19.68
C VAL A 203 8.37 -7.75 20.74
N LYS A 204 9.58 -8.25 20.54
CA LYS A 204 10.73 -7.90 21.38
C LYS A 204 11.78 -7.25 20.49
N ILE A 205 12.01 -5.94 20.69
CA ILE A 205 12.98 -5.14 19.93
C ILE A 205 13.99 -4.62 20.94
N ASP A 206 15.28 -4.86 20.69
CA ASP A 206 16.39 -4.43 21.54
C ASP A 206 16.22 -4.73 23.04
N GLY A 207 15.54 -5.84 23.34
CA GLY A 207 15.28 -6.26 24.73
C GLY A 207 13.99 -5.73 25.31
N VAL A 208 13.36 -4.71 24.73
CA VAL A 208 12.07 -4.14 25.14
C VAL A 208 10.92 -4.94 24.53
N ARG A 209 9.93 -5.29 25.36
CA ARG A 209 8.71 -5.95 24.89
C ARG A 209 7.65 -4.88 24.58
N LEU A 210 7.26 -4.79 23.31
CA LEU A 210 6.24 -3.85 22.83
C LEU A 210 4.98 -4.61 22.41
N LYS A 211 3.85 -4.10 22.82
CA LYS A 211 2.54 -4.48 22.30
C LYS A 211 2.17 -3.49 21.20
N LEU A 212 1.90 -3.98 20.02
CA LEU A 212 1.58 -3.21 18.82
C LEU A 212 0.15 -3.49 18.39
N SER A 213 -0.55 -2.46 17.92
CA SER A 213 -1.83 -2.56 17.23
C SER A 213 -1.57 -2.24 15.75
N LEU A 214 -1.54 -3.26 14.93
CA LEU A 214 -1.03 -3.18 13.57
C LEU A 214 -2.16 -3.23 12.55
N GLU A 215 -2.01 -2.44 11.51
CA GLU A 215 -2.81 -2.51 10.29
C GLU A 215 -1.89 -2.59 9.08
N ARG A 216 -2.24 -3.42 8.11
CA ARG A 216 -1.46 -3.52 6.88
C ARG A 216 -1.86 -2.40 5.94
N VAL A 217 -0.93 -1.53 5.57
CA VAL A 217 -1.16 -0.39 4.69
C VAL A 217 -0.49 -0.64 3.35
N TYR A 218 -1.29 -0.57 2.27
CA TYR A 218 -0.76 -0.42 0.92
C TYR A 218 -0.57 1.07 0.62
N SER A 219 0.66 1.47 0.36
CA SER A 219 0.97 2.86 0.03
C SER A 219 0.96 3.10 -1.48
N ASP A 220 0.38 4.23 -1.91
CA ASP A 220 0.46 4.70 -3.30
C ASP A 220 1.90 4.97 -3.77
N ALA A 221 2.88 4.95 -2.86
CA ALA A 221 4.30 4.93 -3.20
C ALA A 221 4.74 3.59 -3.82
N GLY A 222 3.95 2.51 -3.70
CA GLY A 222 4.19 1.19 -4.25
C GLY A 222 4.87 0.23 -3.29
N PHE A 223 4.38 0.15 -2.06
CA PHE A 223 4.83 -0.82 -1.06
C PHE A 223 3.73 -1.16 -0.05
N LEU A 224 3.91 -2.28 0.64
CA LEU A 224 3.14 -2.69 1.81
C LEU A 224 3.98 -2.49 3.07
N ILE A 225 3.31 -2.17 4.19
CA ILE A 225 3.93 -2.06 5.51
C ILE A 225 2.89 -2.29 6.61
N SER A 226 3.29 -2.86 7.75
CA SER A 226 2.43 -2.91 8.94
C SER A 226 2.58 -1.62 9.74
N GLN A 227 1.54 -0.80 9.77
CA GLN A 227 1.49 0.44 10.54
C GLN A 227 1.03 0.17 11.97
N ASP A 228 1.70 0.75 12.96
CA ASP A 228 1.18 0.80 14.34
C ASP A 228 0.20 1.96 14.48
N THR A 229 -1.09 1.65 14.38
CA THR A 229 -2.18 2.63 14.32
C THR A 229 -2.43 3.37 15.64
N GLU A 230 -1.98 2.82 16.77
CA GLU A 230 -2.07 3.52 18.07
C GLU A 230 -1.04 4.65 18.21
N GLN A 231 0.07 4.57 17.48
CA GLN A 231 1.19 5.49 17.64
C GLN A 231 1.47 6.37 16.43
N PHE A 232 1.00 5.99 15.25
CA PHE A 232 1.30 6.73 14.01
C PHE A 232 0.05 6.87 13.15
N ALA A 233 -0.12 8.05 12.54
CA ALA A 233 -1.09 8.31 11.48
C ALA A 233 -0.40 8.24 10.13
N TYR A 234 -1.04 7.62 9.14
CA TYR A 234 -0.55 7.53 7.77
C TYR A 234 -1.01 8.74 6.95
N HIS A 235 -0.09 9.28 6.15
CA HIS A 235 -0.35 10.29 5.14
C HIS A 235 0.50 10.03 3.90
N TYR A 236 -0.07 10.24 2.71
CA TYR A 236 0.67 10.15 1.45
C TYR A 236 0.75 11.53 0.78
N ASP A 237 1.99 12.00 0.55
CA ASP A 237 2.26 13.19 -0.25
C ASP A 237 2.49 12.80 -1.71
N SER A 238 1.49 13.02 -2.54
CA SER A 238 1.54 12.68 -3.97
C SER A 238 2.55 13.53 -4.75
N SER A 239 2.88 14.74 -4.27
CA SER A 239 3.82 15.65 -4.95
C SER A 239 5.27 15.15 -4.86
N THR A 240 5.63 14.55 -3.74
CA THR A 240 6.94 13.95 -3.48
C THR A 240 6.95 12.42 -3.60
N ARG A 241 5.77 11.81 -3.75
CA ARG A 241 5.53 10.36 -3.70
C ARG A 241 6.02 9.74 -2.39
N THR A 242 5.87 10.46 -1.29
CA THR A 242 6.35 10.05 0.02
C THR A 242 5.20 9.55 0.89
N ALA A 243 5.32 8.35 1.41
CA ALA A 243 4.48 7.85 2.49
C ALA A 243 5.05 8.31 3.83
N ILE A 244 4.22 8.89 4.67
CA ILE A 244 4.61 9.45 5.96
C ILE A 244 3.76 8.81 7.07
N PHE A 245 4.41 8.22 8.04
CA PHE A 245 3.81 7.70 9.27
C PHE A 245 4.26 8.60 10.40
N GLN A 246 3.37 9.42 10.92
CA GLN A 246 3.68 10.46 11.88
C GLN A 246 3.00 10.21 13.21
N ALA A 247 3.77 10.35 14.30
CA ALA A 247 3.19 10.30 15.63
C ALA A 247 2.32 11.56 15.90
N PRO A 248 1.21 11.43 16.63
CA PRO A 248 0.42 12.59 17.03
C PRO A 248 1.28 13.56 17.83
N ASP A 249 1.12 14.84 17.56
CA ASP A 249 1.82 15.92 18.28
C ASP A 249 1.29 15.96 19.74
N THR A 250 2.14 15.62 20.70
CA THR A 250 1.65 15.35 22.06
C THR A 250 2.17 16.30 23.14
N ARG A 251 3.25 17.08 22.96
CA ARG A 251 3.84 17.72 24.16
C ARG A 251 4.42 19.13 24.03
N HIS A 252 5.04 19.49 22.95
CA HIS A 252 5.65 20.82 22.80
C HIS A 252 5.50 21.35 21.38
N ARG A 253 5.03 22.58 21.25
CA ARG A 253 4.80 23.24 19.94
C ARG A 253 6.06 23.39 19.06
N ASP A 254 7.23 23.20 19.65
CA ASP A 254 8.55 23.45 19.02
C ASP A 254 9.30 22.14 18.70
N GLU A 255 8.73 20.95 19.00
CA GLU A 255 9.34 19.65 18.71
C GLU A 255 8.75 19.06 17.42
N THR A 256 9.63 18.53 16.55
CA THR A 256 9.18 17.79 15.36
C THR A 256 8.62 16.45 15.81
N PRO A 257 7.38 16.07 15.43
CA PRO A 257 6.84 14.77 15.79
C PRO A 257 7.69 13.61 15.24
N ALA A 258 7.80 12.53 16.03
CA ALA A 258 8.45 11.33 15.55
C ALA A 258 7.76 10.82 14.28
N SER A 259 8.54 10.41 13.27
CA SER A 259 8.02 10.00 11.99
C SER A 259 8.91 9.00 11.26
N LEU A 260 8.26 8.13 10.48
CA LEU A 260 8.87 7.32 9.45
C LEU A 260 8.35 7.81 8.09
N SER A 261 9.23 8.20 7.19
CA SER A 261 8.87 8.52 5.82
C SER A 261 9.57 7.59 4.85
N ILE A 262 8.87 7.13 3.80
CA ILE A 262 9.39 6.21 2.80
C ILE A 262 9.10 6.77 1.41
N THR A 263 10.16 6.90 0.61
CA THR A 263 10.10 7.50 -0.73
C THR A 263 10.79 6.60 -1.74
N PRO A 264 10.12 6.20 -2.84
CA PRO A 264 10.80 5.62 -4.00
C PRO A 264 11.61 6.72 -4.70
N THR A 265 12.82 6.43 -5.11
CA THR A 265 13.67 7.41 -5.79
C THR A 265 14.04 6.96 -7.20
N ALA A 266 14.06 7.90 -8.15
CA ALA A 266 14.58 7.68 -9.50
C ALA A 266 16.13 7.76 -9.57
N LEU A 267 16.78 8.10 -8.46
CA LEU A 267 18.24 8.20 -8.37
C LEU A 267 18.85 6.80 -8.19
N THR A 268 20.11 6.66 -8.61
CA THR A 268 20.91 5.48 -8.24
C THR A 268 21.11 5.42 -6.72
N ARG A 269 21.46 4.23 -6.20
CA ARG A 269 21.74 4.05 -4.77
C ARG A 269 22.86 5.00 -4.28
N GLU A 270 23.91 5.20 -5.06
CA GLU A 270 25.02 6.10 -4.72
C GLU A 270 24.59 7.58 -4.69
N ALA A 271 23.79 8.00 -5.67
CA ALA A 271 23.28 9.37 -5.68
C ALA A 271 22.31 9.60 -4.50
N THR A 272 21.50 8.61 -4.14
CA THR A 272 20.61 8.65 -2.97
C THR A 272 21.41 8.71 -1.67
N LEU A 273 22.49 7.94 -1.54
CA LEU A 273 23.42 8.03 -0.41
C LEU A 273 24.04 9.42 -0.28
N THR A 274 24.47 9.98 -1.41
CA THR A 274 25.04 11.35 -1.42
C THR A 274 23.99 12.38 -0.96
N ARG A 275 22.76 12.28 -1.43
CA ARG A 275 21.65 13.13 -1.00
C ARG A 275 21.33 12.95 0.49
N ALA A 276 21.30 11.72 0.98
CA ALA A 276 21.08 11.43 2.41
C ALA A 276 22.17 12.05 3.29
N ARG A 277 23.45 11.98 2.88
CA ARG A 277 24.55 12.67 3.59
C ARG A 277 24.41 14.19 3.58
N GLN A 278 23.85 14.77 2.52
CA GLN A 278 23.55 16.21 2.49
C GLN A 278 22.43 16.59 3.45
N ILE A 279 21.39 15.77 3.54
CA ILE A 279 20.29 15.94 4.51
C ILE A 279 20.85 15.90 5.94
N LEU A 280 21.77 14.97 6.22
CA LEU A 280 22.37 14.74 7.53
C LEU A 280 23.61 15.63 7.80
N SER A 281 23.74 16.76 7.13
CA SER A 281 25.00 17.57 7.14
C SER A 281 25.34 18.26 8.47
N SER A 282 24.48 18.20 9.50
CA SER A 282 24.63 18.97 10.75
C SER A 282 25.37 18.24 11.88
N GLY A 283 25.87 17.01 11.65
CA GLY A 283 26.52 16.25 12.71
C GLY A 283 27.51 15.19 12.23
N LYS A 284 28.04 14.40 13.18
CA LYS A 284 28.89 13.25 12.88
C LYS A 284 27.96 12.11 12.36
N ILE A 285 28.07 11.82 11.08
CA ILE A 285 27.33 10.69 10.47
C ILE A 285 28.03 9.39 10.87
N GLU A 286 27.27 8.45 11.39
CA GLU A 286 27.67 7.06 11.57
C GLU A 286 27.02 6.21 10.48
N GLU A 287 27.78 5.31 9.87
CA GLU A 287 27.35 4.47 8.78
C GLU A 287 27.38 3.01 9.20
N SER A 288 26.31 2.27 8.92
CA SER A 288 26.20 0.84 9.18
C SER A 288 25.41 0.14 8.07
N THR A 289 25.52 -1.17 8.03
CA THR A 289 24.72 -2.03 7.15
C THR A 289 23.74 -2.80 7.99
N VAL A 290 22.46 -2.77 7.60
CA VAL A 290 21.36 -3.45 8.29
C VAL A 290 20.47 -4.16 7.28
N LYS A 291 19.58 -5.02 7.76
CA LYS A 291 18.54 -5.64 6.93
C LYS A 291 17.21 -4.98 7.18
N VAL A 292 16.45 -4.72 6.11
CA VAL A 292 15.12 -4.11 6.15
C VAL A 292 14.13 -4.91 5.31
N GLY A 293 12.85 -4.72 5.61
CA GLY A 293 11.76 -5.34 4.89
C GLY A 293 11.59 -6.83 5.15
N GLU A 294 10.48 -7.38 4.68
CA GLU A 294 10.20 -8.82 4.74
C GLU A 294 11.21 -9.64 3.93
N ASN A 295 11.68 -9.08 2.81
CA ASN A 295 12.71 -9.68 1.95
C ASN A 295 14.11 -9.62 2.56
N GLN A 296 14.31 -9.02 3.74
CA GLN A 296 15.59 -8.90 4.43
C GLN A 296 16.70 -8.30 3.54
N VAL A 297 16.33 -7.29 2.74
CA VAL A 297 17.27 -6.63 1.82
C VAL A 297 18.32 -5.83 2.59
N GLU A 298 19.54 -5.76 2.05
CA GLU A 298 20.64 -5.01 2.64
C GLU A 298 20.44 -3.51 2.42
N ALA A 299 20.36 -2.76 3.53
CA ALA A 299 20.27 -1.30 3.55
C ALA A 299 21.55 -0.67 4.12
N THR A 300 21.99 0.43 3.51
CA THR A 300 22.95 1.33 4.14
C THR A 300 22.20 2.28 5.05
N CYS A 301 22.50 2.24 6.34
CA CYS A 301 21.95 3.14 7.35
C CYS A 301 22.95 4.25 7.66
N LEU A 302 22.53 5.47 7.45
CA LEU A 302 23.26 6.69 7.83
C LEU A 302 22.59 7.32 9.02
N THR A 303 23.38 7.71 9.96
CA THR A 303 22.97 7.92 11.35
C THR A 303 23.55 9.21 11.94
N ILE A 304 22.74 10.13 12.53
CA ILE A 304 23.15 11.26 13.38
C ILE A 304 22.38 11.26 14.70
N THR A 305 23.04 11.60 15.81
CA THR A 305 22.44 11.74 17.14
C THR A 305 22.90 13.03 17.81
N ASP A 306 22.03 13.69 18.55
CA ASP A 306 22.34 14.77 19.46
C ASP A 306 21.54 14.64 20.78
N ASP A 307 21.62 15.63 21.65
CA ASP A 307 20.93 15.64 22.95
C ASP A 307 19.42 15.89 22.85
N LYS A 308 18.89 16.18 21.65
CA LYS A 308 17.47 16.46 21.40
C LYS A 308 16.70 15.29 20.81
N GLY A 309 17.42 14.31 20.36
CA GLY A 309 16.78 13.15 19.79
C GLY A 309 17.53 12.48 18.61
N GLY A 310 16.84 11.84 17.65
CA GLY A 310 17.42 10.97 16.68
C GLY A 310 16.95 11.01 15.17
N THR A 311 17.89 10.80 14.15
CA THR A 311 17.67 10.68 12.70
C THR A 311 18.36 9.50 12.03
N ALA A 312 17.63 8.68 11.24
CA ALA A 312 18.18 7.64 10.40
C ALA A 312 17.72 7.74 8.94
N CYS A 313 18.65 7.53 8.01
CA CYS A 313 18.35 7.33 6.60
C CYS A 313 18.75 5.92 6.21
N TYR A 314 17.79 5.14 5.74
CA TYR A 314 18.00 3.79 5.21
C TYR A 314 17.88 3.83 3.70
N ILE A 315 18.94 3.42 3.00
CA ILE A 315 18.99 3.37 1.55
C ILE A 315 19.14 1.91 1.12
N PHE A 316 18.15 1.40 0.42
CA PHE A 316 18.10 0.01 -0.03
C PHE A 316 17.49 -0.12 -1.42
N THR A 317 17.66 -1.28 -2.04
CA THR A 317 17.04 -1.61 -3.32
C THR A 317 16.18 -2.84 -3.11
N ASP A 318 14.90 -2.73 -3.42
CA ASP A 318 13.95 -3.83 -3.43
C ASP A 318 13.08 -3.69 -4.69
N ASP A 319 12.84 -4.82 -5.37
CA ASP A 319 12.09 -4.86 -6.64
C ASP A 319 12.63 -3.84 -7.68
N ASP A 320 13.96 -3.86 -7.92
CA ASP A 320 14.68 -2.98 -8.85
C ASP A 320 14.52 -1.47 -8.62
N ARG A 321 13.87 -1.06 -7.52
CA ARG A 321 13.72 0.34 -7.11
C ARG A 321 14.65 0.68 -5.96
N VAL A 322 15.16 1.89 -5.99
CA VAL A 322 15.90 2.44 -4.84
C VAL A 322 14.93 3.16 -3.92
N TRP A 323 14.98 2.81 -2.66
CA TRP A 323 14.14 3.36 -1.60
C TRP A 323 14.97 4.18 -0.63
N LEU A 324 14.39 5.28 -0.17
CA LEU A 324 14.90 6.08 0.94
C LEU A 324 13.87 6.06 2.05
N ALA A 325 14.16 5.37 3.15
CA ALA A 325 13.37 5.46 4.36
C ALA A 325 14.09 6.38 5.36
N GLN A 326 13.32 7.26 5.97
CA GLN A 326 13.83 8.22 6.95
C GLN A 326 13.05 8.10 8.24
N LEU A 327 13.75 7.95 9.36
CA LEU A 327 13.20 7.93 10.70
C LEU A 327 13.60 9.20 11.47
N ALA A 328 12.67 9.75 12.23
CA ALA A 328 12.89 10.87 13.13
C ALA A 328 12.28 10.58 14.50
N TRP A 329 12.96 10.95 15.59
CA TRP A 329 12.43 10.79 16.96
C TRP A 329 13.07 11.80 17.90
N ASN A 330 12.42 12.10 19.02
CA ASN A 330 12.96 13.00 20.04
C ASN A 330 13.68 12.21 21.14
N ALA A 331 14.54 12.88 21.92
CA ALA A 331 15.23 12.28 23.04
C ALA A 331 14.23 11.67 24.04
N GLY A 332 14.49 10.44 24.48
CA GLY A 332 13.64 9.67 25.35
C GLY A 332 12.50 8.88 24.65
N GLU A 333 12.41 8.93 23.32
CA GLU A 333 11.45 8.15 22.53
C GLU A 333 12.04 6.85 21.92
N GLU A 334 13.27 6.57 22.22
CA GLU A 334 14.09 5.51 21.63
C GLU A 334 13.51 4.12 21.86
N GLU A 335 13.20 3.79 23.11
CA GLU A 335 12.65 2.49 23.48
C GLU A 335 11.18 2.33 23.12
N THR A 336 10.54 3.42 22.68
CA THR A 336 9.12 3.43 22.36
C THR A 336 8.89 3.65 20.86
N ARG A 337 8.99 4.88 20.38
CA ARG A 337 8.63 5.22 19.00
C ARG A 337 9.66 4.76 17.98
N LEU A 338 10.97 4.91 18.26
CA LEU A 338 12.01 4.44 17.34
C LEU A 338 11.94 2.93 17.16
N ALA A 339 11.80 2.17 18.24
CA ALA A 339 11.68 0.72 18.17
C ALA A 339 10.46 0.28 17.35
N ARG A 340 9.33 1.00 17.45
CA ARG A 340 8.13 0.75 16.64
C ARG A 340 8.36 1.06 15.16
N MET A 341 9.01 2.19 14.84
CA MET A 341 9.35 2.53 13.45
C MET A 341 10.31 1.51 12.83
N HIS A 342 11.27 0.98 13.59
CA HIS A 342 12.14 -0.10 13.14
C HIS A 342 11.34 -1.38 12.85
N TYR A 343 10.38 -1.71 13.72
CA TYR A 343 9.49 -2.84 13.46
C TYR A 343 8.67 -2.61 12.19
N MET A 344 8.03 -1.45 12.05
CA MET A 344 7.30 -1.09 10.83
C MET A 344 8.18 -1.24 9.58
N LEU A 345 9.41 -0.68 9.61
CA LEU A 345 10.34 -0.80 8.48
C LEU A 345 10.75 -2.26 8.20
N SER A 346 10.79 -3.12 9.22
CA SER A 346 11.07 -4.55 9.04
C SER A 346 9.97 -5.33 8.32
N THR A 347 8.76 -4.76 8.27
CA THR A 347 7.60 -5.31 7.54
C THR A 347 7.38 -4.69 6.16
N PHE A 348 8.31 -3.83 5.71
CA PHE A 348 8.26 -3.24 4.37
C PHE A 348 8.37 -4.32 3.29
N LEU A 349 7.54 -4.20 2.26
CA LEU A 349 7.59 -5.05 1.08
C LEU A 349 7.31 -4.19 -0.16
N ALA A 350 8.29 -4.04 -1.06
CA ALA A 350 8.06 -3.37 -2.33
C ALA A 350 7.06 -4.15 -3.17
N VAL A 351 6.19 -3.44 -3.88
CA VAL A 351 5.20 -4.04 -4.78
C VAL A 351 5.30 -3.36 -6.15
N SER A 352 5.50 -4.21 -7.15
CA SER A 352 5.71 -3.82 -8.56
C SER A 352 4.41 -3.82 -9.35
#